data_426762e23897d4391c625e68bf3a90b4
#
_entry.id   426762e23897d4391c625e68bf3a90b4
#
_cell.length_a   1.000
_cell.length_b   1.000
_cell.length_c   1.000
_cell.angle_alpha   90.00
_cell.angle_beta   90.00
_cell.angle_gamma   90.00
#
_symmetry.space_group_name_H-M   'P 1'
#
loop_
_entity.id
_entity.type
_entity.pdbx_description
1 polymer ?
#
loop_
_entity_poly.entity_id
_entity_poly.type
_entity_poly.pdbx_seq_one_letter_code
_entity_poly.pdbx_strand_id
1 'polypeptide(L)'
;REDWDSILRQSLPLTDFFMPSAEELCLMLDRKRYHEWLERAGRRDVTEILDIEKDIRPLAEKLLTYGAGAVVIKCGAKGIYFRSAGKERLVQAGGGIGQQIAVSWADREAFEKSYRADKVVSGTGAGDTAIAGFITALLAGEPWQECLHLAAAAGAMCVGVYDALSALTPLSKMKEKIKAGWEKIPGKGDD
;
A
#
# COMPACT_ATOMS: atom_id res chain seq x y z
N ARG A 1 17.28 -21.34 5.22
CA ARG A 1 16.68 -20.03 5.54
C ARG A 1 16.79 -19.16 4.30
N GLU A 2 15.68 -18.68 3.78
CA GLU A 2 15.64 -17.87 2.56
C GLU A 2 16.45 -16.58 2.73
N ASP A 3 17.30 -16.26 1.75
CA ASP A 3 18.01 -14.99 1.66
C ASP A 3 17.14 -13.97 0.90
N TRP A 4 16.16 -13.42 1.60
CA TRP A 4 15.24 -12.44 1.03
C TRP A 4 15.92 -11.17 0.54
N ASP A 5 17.03 -10.75 1.17
CA ASP A 5 17.78 -9.57 0.71
C ASP A 5 18.33 -9.80 -0.70
N SER A 6 18.95 -10.96 -0.94
CA SER A 6 19.44 -11.34 -2.27
C SER A 6 18.31 -11.48 -3.30
N ILE A 7 17.20 -12.11 -2.92
CA ILE A 7 16.04 -12.30 -3.80
C ILE A 7 15.46 -10.94 -4.23
N LEU A 8 15.26 -10.03 -3.27
CA LEU A 8 14.71 -8.70 -3.55
C LEU A 8 15.67 -7.86 -4.42
N ARG A 9 16.98 -7.90 -4.18
CA ARG A 9 17.96 -7.21 -5.03
C ARG A 9 17.96 -7.68 -6.49
N GLN A 10 17.64 -8.95 -6.72
CA GLN A 10 17.57 -9.51 -8.07
C GLN A 10 16.22 -9.24 -8.75
N SER A 11 15.13 -9.22 -8.01
CA SER A 11 13.78 -9.08 -8.57
C SER A 11 13.30 -7.63 -8.70
N LEU A 12 13.66 -6.75 -7.76
CA LEU A 12 13.12 -5.39 -7.73
C LEU A 12 13.55 -4.51 -8.92
N PRO A 13 14.74 -4.66 -9.52
CA PRO A 13 15.05 -3.94 -10.75
C PRO A 13 14.09 -4.23 -11.92
N LEU A 14 13.42 -5.40 -11.86
CA LEU A 14 12.45 -5.85 -12.86
C LEU A 14 10.99 -5.66 -12.42
N THR A 15 10.78 -5.01 -11.25
CA THR A 15 9.45 -4.84 -10.64
C THR A 15 9.05 -3.38 -10.69
N ASP A 16 8.01 -3.06 -11.47
CA ASP A 16 7.51 -1.68 -11.59
C ASP A 16 6.75 -1.24 -10.36
N PHE A 17 5.91 -2.10 -9.79
CA PHE A 17 5.15 -1.85 -8.56
C PHE A 17 5.31 -3.00 -7.58
N PHE A 18 5.90 -2.75 -6.42
CA PHE A 18 6.03 -3.72 -5.35
C PHE A 18 5.06 -3.40 -4.20
N MET A 19 4.12 -4.31 -3.89
CA MET A 19 2.97 -4.03 -3.01
C MET A 19 2.86 -4.99 -1.81
N PRO A 20 3.87 -5.06 -0.93
CA PRO A 20 3.84 -5.93 0.26
C PRO A 20 2.95 -5.38 1.38
N SER A 21 2.68 -6.20 2.39
CA SER A 21 2.29 -5.70 3.71
C SER A 21 3.53 -5.25 4.49
N ALA A 22 3.34 -4.36 5.47
CA ALA A 22 4.41 -3.89 6.34
C ALA A 22 5.07 -5.04 7.11
N GLU A 23 4.27 -5.98 7.57
CA GLU A 23 4.73 -7.14 8.33
C GLU A 23 5.56 -8.10 7.48
N GLU A 24 5.05 -8.50 6.30
CA GLU A 24 5.77 -9.33 5.34
C GLU A 24 7.12 -8.70 4.97
N LEU A 25 7.09 -7.41 4.67
CA LEU A 25 8.27 -6.67 4.28
C LEU A 25 9.32 -6.62 5.39
N CYS A 26 8.91 -6.30 6.62
CA CYS A 26 9.83 -6.27 7.75
C CYS A 26 10.38 -7.66 8.07
N LEU A 27 9.54 -8.71 8.00
CA LEU A 27 9.97 -10.08 8.18
C LEU A 27 11.03 -10.52 7.15
N MET A 28 10.89 -10.07 5.91
CA MET A 28 11.84 -10.37 4.83
C MET A 28 13.17 -9.61 5.01
N LEU A 29 13.10 -8.30 5.30
CA LEU A 29 14.27 -7.42 5.29
C LEU A 29 14.99 -7.29 6.63
N ASP A 30 14.25 -7.35 7.74
CA ASP A 30 14.76 -7.14 9.09
C ASP A 30 13.93 -7.95 10.10
N ARG A 31 14.22 -9.23 10.17
CA ARG A 31 13.53 -10.17 11.06
C ARG A 31 13.65 -9.80 12.55
N LYS A 32 14.79 -9.21 12.96
CA LYS A 32 14.97 -8.75 14.33
C LYS A 32 13.99 -7.62 14.65
N ARG A 33 13.92 -6.62 13.80
CA ARG A 33 12.98 -5.52 13.93
C ARG A 33 11.53 -5.98 13.91
N TYR A 34 11.19 -6.98 13.09
CA TYR A 34 9.85 -7.58 13.10
C TYR A 34 9.49 -8.18 14.45
N HIS A 35 10.44 -8.90 15.11
CA HIS A 35 10.22 -9.42 16.47
C HIS A 35 10.05 -8.28 17.49
N GLU A 36 10.83 -7.21 17.38
CA GLU A 36 10.67 -6.01 18.22
C GLU A 36 9.27 -5.38 18.03
N TRP A 37 8.73 -5.37 16.81
CA TRP A 37 7.37 -4.93 16.55
C TRP A 37 6.32 -5.82 17.23
N LEU A 38 6.49 -7.15 17.17
CA LEU A 38 5.59 -8.09 17.84
C LEU A 38 5.59 -7.88 19.36
N GLU A 39 6.76 -7.70 19.97
CA GLU A 39 6.90 -7.42 21.40
C GLU A 39 6.22 -6.10 21.79
N ARG A 40 6.42 -5.03 21.02
CA ARG A 40 5.78 -3.73 21.23
C ARG A 40 4.27 -3.78 21.05
N ALA A 41 3.78 -4.57 20.12
CA ALA A 41 2.35 -4.74 19.86
C ALA A 41 1.66 -5.53 20.97
N GLY A 42 2.33 -6.55 21.54
CA GLY A 42 1.77 -7.42 22.54
C GLY A 42 0.59 -8.22 21.99
N ARG A 43 -0.65 -7.87 22.40
CA ARG A 43 -1.89 -8.51 21.91
C ARG A 43 -2.60 -7.69 20.81
N ARG A 44 -2.09 -6.53 20.47
CA ARG A 44 -2.65 -5.67 19.41
C ARG A 44 -2.16 -6.11 18.05
N ASP A 45 -2.86 -5.68 17.01
CA ASP A 45 -2.35 -5.77 15.65
C ASP A 45 -1.03 -4.98 15.52
N VAL A 46 -0.01 -5.57 14.90
CA VAL A 46 1.30 -4.94 14.73
C VAL A 46 1.17 -3.60 14.01
N THR A 47 0.28 -3.52 13.02
CA THR A 47 0.11 -2.29 12.25
C THR A 47 -0.38 -1.11 13.09
N GLU A 48 -1.07 -1.35 14.22
CA GLU A 48 -1.54 -0.29 15.12
C GLU A 48 -0.40 0.46 15.83
N ILE A 49 0.76 -0.18 15.99
CA ILE A 49 1.88 0.42 16.74
C ILE A 49 2.93 1.07 15.82
N LEU A 50 2.85 0.85 14.50
CA LEU A 50 3.84 1.33 13.55
C LEU A 50 3.83 2.85 13.43
N ASP A 51 5.01 3.43 13.39
CA ASP A 51 5.25 4.83 13.03
C ASP A 51 5.65 4.88 11.55
N ILE A 52 4.93 5.65 10.75
CA ILE A 52 5.15 5.69 9.30
C ILE A 52 6.57 6.20 8.97
N GLU A 53 7.03 7.23 9.65
CA GLU A 53 8.34 7.83 9.42
C GLU A 53 9.50 6.93 9.87
N LYS A 54 9.34 6.30 11.03
CA LYS A 54 10.42 5.53 11.67
C LYS A 54 10.44 4.07 11.25
N ASP A 55 9.25 3.49 11.02
CA ASP A 55 9.10 2.05 10.78
C ASP A 55 8.92 1.71 9.30
N ILE A 56 8.18 2.53 8.52
CA ILE A 56 7.79 2.20 7.16
C ILE A 56 8.67 2.89 6.11
N ARG A 57 8.89 4.21 6.23
CA ARG A 57 9.71 4.97 5.27
C ARG A 57 11.08 4.34 5.02
N PRO A 58 11.88 3.92 6.04
CA PRO A 58 13.20 3.34 5.79
C PRO A 58 13.15 2.02 5.01
N LEU A 59 12.08 1.23 5.18
CA LEU A 59 11.88 0.00 4.41
C LEU A 59 11.60 0.33 2.94
N ALA A 60 10.75 1.31 2.67
CA ALA A 60 10.45 1.75 1.31
C ALA A 60 11.70 2.32 0.61
N GLU A 61 12.48 3.14 1.31
CA GLU A 61 13.75 3.68 0.79
C GLU A 61 14.69 2.56 0.37
N LYS A 62 14.85 1.56 1.22
CA LYS A 62 15.69 0.39 0.94
C LYS A 62 15.23 -0.32 -0.35
N LEU A 63 13.93 -0.52 -0.54
CA LEU A 63 13.39 -1.17 -1.74
C LEU A 63 13.62 -0.35 -3.02
N LEU A 64 13.51 0.97 -2.95
CA LEU A 64 13.85 1.84 -4.07
C LEU A 64 15.35 1.76 -4.41
N THR A 65 16.24 1.67 -3.42
CA THR A 65 17.68 1.45 -3.68
C THR A 65 17.94 0.09 -4.32
N TYR A 66 17.03 -0.88 -4.18
CA TYR A 66 17.12 -2.19 -4.85
C TYR A 66 16.55 -2.14 -6.28
N GLY A 67 15.98 -1.03 -6.70
CA GLY A 67 15.54 -0.80 -8.08
C GLY A 67 14.04 -0.91 -8.33
N ALA A 68 13.18 -1.01 -7.31
CA ALA A 68 11.74 -0.96 -7.48
C ALA A 68 11.31 0.36 -8.16
N GLY A 69 10.32 0.32 -9.05
CA GLY A 69 9.76 1.52 -9.68
C GLY A 69 8.89 2.32 -8.71
N ALA A 70 8.01 1.65 -8.01
CA ALA A 70 7.22 2.21 -6.92
C ALA A 70 6.94 1.15 -5.85
N VAL A 71 6.79 1.60 -4.61
CA VAL A 71 6.50 0.77 -3.46
C VAL A 71 5.17 1.21 -2.84
N VAL A 72 4.27 0.26 -2.63
CA VAL A 72 2.95 0.47 -2.04
C VAL A 72 2.82 -0.46 -0.84
N ILE A 73 3.11 0.05 0.36
CA ILE A 73 3.14 -0.77 1.59
C ILE A 73 1.79 -0.69 2.29
N LYS A 74 1.12 -1.83 2.42
CA LYS A 74 -0.14 -1.95 3.15
C LYS A 74 0.14 -1.98 4.65
N CYS A 75 -0.43 -1.03 5.40
CA CYS A 75 -0.23 -0.84 6.83
C CYS A 75 -1.50 -1.17 7.64
N GLY A 76 -2.23 -2.23 7.24
CA GLY A 76 -3.46 -2.67 7.90
C GLY A 76 -4.53 -1.58 7.95
N ALA A 77 -5.21 -1.46 9.09
CA ALA A 77 -6.26 -0.46 9.30
C ALA A 77 -5.74 0.99 9.25
N LYS A 78 -4.43 1.24 9.41
CA LYS A 78 -3.88 2.59 9.28
C LYS A 78 -3.97 3.14 7.86
N GLY A 79 -3.74 2.29 6.85
CA GLY A 79 -3.76 2.75 5.46
C GLY A 79 -2.64 2.18 4.61
N ILE A 80 -2.21 2.98 3.64
CA ILE A 80 -1.25 2.59 2.61
C ILE A 80 -0.16 3.65 2.50
N TYR A 81 1.09 3.24 2.63
CA TYR A 81 2.24 4.08 2.33
C TYR A 81 2.67 3.88 0.88
N PHE A 82 2.93 4.99 0.21
CA PHE A 82 3.37 5.03 -1.17
C PHE A 82 4.69 5.78 -1.31
N ARG A 83 5.61 5.24 -2.10
CA ARG A 83 6.81 5.95 -2.53
C ARG A 83 7.25 5.47 -3.91
N SER A 84 7.63 6.40 -4.77
CA SER A 84 8.07 6.11 -6.14
C SER A 84 9.51 6.54 -6.38
N ALA A 85 10.14 5.86 -7.31
CA ALA A 85 11.46 6.21 -7.83
C ALA A 85 11.40 7.45 -8.72
N GLY A 86 12.59 7.95 -9.09
CA GLY A 86 12.73 9.04 -10.04
C GLY A 86 12.27 8.68 -11.46
N LYS A 87 12.15 9.71 -12.28
CA LYS A 87 11.67 9.63 -13.67
C LYS A 87 12.40 8.57 -14.50
N GLU A 88 13.72 8.47 -14.35
CA GLU A 88 14.57 7.57 -15.13
C GLU A 88 14.20 6.09 -14.93
N ARG A 89 13.82 5.72 -13.71
CA ARG A 89 13.34 4.35 -13.41
C ARG A 89 11.90 4.15 -13.87
N LEU A 90 11.02 5.12 -13.64
CA LEU A 90 9.60 4.99 -13.98
C LEU A 90 9.34 4.91 -15.48
N VAL A 91 10.14 5.58 -16.32
CA VAL A 91 10.00 5.52 -17.79
C VAL A 91 10.23 4.09 -18.33
N GLN A 92 10.94 3.25 -17.57
CA GLN A 92 11.22 1.85 -17.93
C GLN A 92 10.05 0.89 -17.62
N ALA A 93 9.01 1.36 -16.94
CA ALA A 93 7.85 0.53 -16.62
C ALA A 93 7.19 -0.02 -17.88
N GLY A 94 6.82 -1.31 -17.83
CA GLY A 94 6.31 -2.05 -18.97
C GLY A 94 4.94 -1.60 -19.47
N GLY A 95 4.51 -2.17 -20.61
CA GLY A 95 3.16 -1.99 -21.14
C GLY A 95 2.80 -0.56 -21.59
N GLY A 96 3.77 0.32 -21.80
CA GLY A 96 3.53 1.72 -22.17
C GLY A 96 3.15 2.64 -21.00
N ILE A 97 2.95 2.09 -19.79
CA ILE A 97 2.61 2.86 -18.59
C ILE A 97 3.74 3.81 -18.19
N GLY A 98 5.02 3.42 -18.41
CA GLY A 98 6.17 4.21 -18.00
C GLY A 98 6.18 5.64 -18.53
N GLN A 99 5.82 5.84 -19.78
CA GLN A 99 5.70 7.18 -20.38
C GLN A 99 4.61 8.01 -19.70
N GLN A 100 3.49 7.38 -19.37
CA GLN A 100 2.35 8.04 -18.74
C GLN A 100 2.65 8.49 -17.31
N ILE A 101 3.31 7.63 -16.52
CA ILE A 101 3.53 7.89 -15.09
C ILE A 101 4.84 8.65 -14.80
N ALA A 102 5.85 8.56 -15.68
CA ALA A 102 7.20 9.04 -15.41
C ALA A 102 7.31 10.53 -15.02
N VAL A 103 6.37 11.37 -15.45
CA VAL A 103 6.39 12.81 -15.12
C VAL A 103 5.62 13.09 -13.82
N SER A 104 4.41 12.56 -13.70
CA SER A 104 3.50 12.90 -12.60
C SER A 104 3.74 12.08 -11.33
N TRP A 105 4.33 10.89 -11.46
CA TRP A 105 4.57 9.97 -10.35
C TRP A 105 6.01 9.98 -9.82
N ALA A 106 6.97 10.62 -10.52
CA ALA A 106 8.36 10.63 -10.12
C ALA A 106 8.58 11.30 -8.76
N ASP A 107 9.39 10.68 -7.92
CA ASP A 107 9.81 11.19 -6.60
C ASP A 107 8.65 11.58 -5.68
N ARG A 108 7.57 10.79 -5.72
CA ARG A 108 6.38 11.01 -4.88
C ARG A 108 6.44 10.17 -3.62
N GLU A 109 5.91 10.75 -2.57
CA GLU A 109 5.71 10.10 -1.28
C GLU A 109 4.38 10.52 -0.70
N ALA A 110 3.62 9.56 -0.13
CA ALA A 110 2.37 9.83 0.54
C ALA A 110 1.99 8.71 1.51
N PHE A 111 1.18 9.05 2.48
CA PHE A 111 0.46 8.09 3.31
C PHE A 111 -1.03 8.31 3.16
N GLU A 112 -1.72 7.33 2.62
CA GLU A 112 -3.17 7.34 2.46
C GLU A 112 -3.83 6.60 3.61
N LYS A 113 -4.59 7.33 4.46
CA LYS A 113 -5.34 6.71 5.57
C LYS A 113 -6.46 5.81 5.04
N SER A 114 -6.73 4.72 5.73
CA SER A 114 -7.89 3.86 5.42
C SER A 114 -9.21 4.60 5.62
N TYR A 115 -10.21 4.23 4.83
CA TYR A 115 -11.59 4.66 5.05
C TYR A 115 -12.23 3.87 6.17
N ARG A 116 -13.13 4.52 6.91
CA ARG A 116 -13.92 3.88 7.96
C ARG A 116 -14.90 2.90 7.35
N ALA A 117 -14.76 1.61 7.66
CA ALA A 117 -15.74 0.62 7.27
C ALA A 117 -17.00 0.74 8.14
N ASP A 118 -18.18 0.56 7.55
CA ASP A 118 -19.44 0.58 8.30
C ASP A 118 -19.49 -0.54 9.36
N LYS A 119 -18.88 -1.67 9.06
CA LYS A 119 -18.65 -2.81 9.96
C LYS A 119 -17.35 -3.52 9.56
N VAL A 120 -16.70 -4.16 10.51
CA VAL A 120 -15.55 -5.04 10.28
C VAL A 120 -15.98 -6.46 10.58
N VAL A 121 -15.98 -7.32 9.57
CA VAL A 121 -16.39 -8.73 9.62
C VAL A 121 -15.17 -9.64 9.49
N SER A 122 -14.30 -9.36 8.52
CA SER A 122 -13.08 -10.13 8.26
C SER A 122 -12.01 -9.23 7.62
N GLY A 123 -10.76 -9.39 8.02
CA GLY A 123 -9.62 -8.74 7.36
C GLY A 123 -9.09 -9.52 6.15
N THR A 124 -9.58 -10.75 5.94
CA THR A 124 -9.10 -11.64 4.87
C THR A 124 -9.39 -11.04 3.50
N GLY A 125 -8.38 -10.98 2.64
CA GLY A 125 -8.51 -10.45 1.28
C GLY A 125 -8.45 -8.92 1.17
N ALA A 126 -8.49 -8.17 2.28
CA ALA A 126 -8.46 -6.71 2.23
C ALA A 126 -7.19 -6.16 1.55
N GLY A 127 -6.05 -6.80 1.80
CA GLY A 127 -4.79 -6.46 1.13
C GLY A 127 -4.81 -6.70 -0.37
N ASP A 128 -5.32 -7.86 -0.80
CA ASP A 128 -5.41 -8.23 -2.21
C ASP A 128 -6.40 -7.35 -2.96
N THR A 129 -7.53 -7.05 -2.31
CA THR A 129 -8.55 -6.16 -2.84
C THR A 129 -8.04 -4.73 -2.99
N ALA A 130 -7.24 -4.24 -2.02
CA ALA A 130 -6.58 -2.95 -2.13
C ALA A 130 -5.60 -2.91 -3.32
N ILE A 131 -4.80 -3.97 -3.53
CA ILE A 131 -3.91 -4.09 -4.70
C ILE A 131 -4.74 -4.07 -5.99
N ALA A 132 -5.83 -4.84 -6.06
CA ALA A 132 -6.71 -4.87 -7.22
C ALA A 132 -7.31 -3.48 -7.52
N GLY A 133 -7.75 -2.75 -6.50
CA GLY A 133 -8.24 -1.38 -6.62
C GLY A 133 -7.18 -0.42 -7.17
N PHE A 134 -5.95 -0.51 -6.65
CA PHE A 134 -4.83 0.29 -7.14
C PHE A 134 -4.52 0.01 -8.61
N ILE A 135 -4.35 -1.27 -8.98
CA ILE A 135 -4.01 -1.65 -10.36
C ILE A 135 -5.12 -1.27 -11.33
N THR A 136 -6.39 -1.48 -10.94
CA THR A 136 -7.53 -1.11 -11.79
C THR A 136 -7.56 0.40 -12.06
N ALA A 137 -7.31 1.22 -11.03
CA ALA A 137 -7.23 2.66 -11.15
C ALA A 137 -6.04 3.10 -12.04
N LEU A 138 -4.87 2.50 -11.83
CA LEU A 138 -3.67 2.74 -12.63
C LEU A 138 -3.94 2.45 -14.12
N LEU A 139 -4.52 1.30 -14.43
CA LEU A 139 -4.86 0.91 -15.81
C LEU A 139 -5.95 1.77 -16.42
N ALA A 140 -6.81 2.38 -15.61
CA ALA A 140 -7.76 3.38 -16.05
C ALA A 140 -7.15 4.78 -16.30
N GLY A 141 -5.84 4.94 -16.06
CA GLY A 141 -5.11 6.19 -16.26
C GLY A 141 -5.31 7.23 -15.15
N GLU A 142 -5.75 6.79 -13.97
CA GLU A 142 -5.94 7.69 -12.83
C GLU A 142 -4.60 8.21 -12.28
N PRO A 143 -4.55 9.43 -11.71
CA PRO A 143 -3.36 9.92 -11.03
C PRO A 143 -3.04 9.08 -9.79
N TRP A 144 -1.78 9.08 -9.35
CA TRP A 144 -1.33 8.23 -8.23
C TRP A 144 -2.12 8.45 -6.93
N GLN A 145 -2.55 9.67 -6.65
CA GLN A 145 -3.39 9.98 -5.49
C GLN A 145 -4.71 9.21 -5.55
N GLU A 146 -5.35 9.23 -6.71
CA GLU A 146 -6.63 8.55 -6.91
C GLU A 146 -6.46 7.03 -6.88
N CYS A 147 -5.34 6.51 -7.38
CA CYS A 147 -5.00 5.08 -7.23
C CYS A 147 -4.90 4.68 -5.74
N LEU A 148 -4.30 5.52 -4.88
CA LEU A 148 -4.24 5.28 -3.44
C LEU A 148 -5.60 5.38 -2.77
N HIS A 149 -6.40 6.40 -3.12
CA HIS A 149 -7.77 6.57 -2.60
C HIS A 149 -8.62 5.33 -2.89
N LEU A 150 -8.59 4.85 -4.14
CA LEU A 150 -9.37 3.70 -4.59
C LEU A 150 -8.85 2.38 -4.00
N ALA A 151 -7.54 2.24 -3.82
CA ALA A 151 -6.95 1.10 -3.10
C ALA A 151 -7.43 1.05 -1.64
N ALA A 152 -7.36 2.16 -0.92
CA ALA A 152 -7.82 2.26 0.46
C ALA A 152 -9.34 2.03 0.57
N ALA A 153 -10.12 2.53 -0.39
CA ALA A 153 -11.57 2.33 -0.48
C ALA A 153 -11.92 0.85 -0.68
N ALA A 154 -11.26 0.18 -1.63
CA ALA A 154 -11.48 -1.22 -1.93
C ALA A 154 -11.17 -2.10 -0.71
N GLY A 155 -10.05 -1.87 -0.02
CA GLY A 155 -9.71 -2.56 1.22
C GLY A 155 -10.74 -2.34 2.33
N ALA A 156 -11.22 -1.10 2.51
CA ALA A 156 -12.23 -0.76 3.51
C ALA A 156 -13.62 -1.38 3.21
N MET A 157 -13.97 -1.56 1.94
CA MET A 157 -15.20 -2.28 1.56
C MET A 157 -15.07 -3.79 1.82
N CYS A 158 -13.90 -4.37 1.49
CA CYS A 158 -13.63 -5.79 1.66
C CYS A 158 -13.83 -6.25 3.11
N VAL A 159 -13.37 -5.50 4.11
CA VAL A 159 -13.48 -5.91 5.51
C VAL A 159 -14.92 -6.00 6.02
N GLY A 160 -15.90 -5.48 5.29
CA GLY A 160 -17.32 -5.52 5.63
C GLY A 160 -18.02 -6.85 5.35
N VAL A 161 -17.35 -7.80 4.70
CA VAL A 161 -17.91 -9.11 4.29
C VAL A 161 -16.93 -10.25 4.51
N TYR A 162 -17.41 -11.50 4.48
CA TYR A 162 -16.54 -12.67 4.64
C TYR A 162 -15.85 -13.11 3.35
N ASP A 163 -16.48 -12.89 2.21
CA ASP A 163 -16.04 -13.43 0.91
C ASP A 163 -15.11 -12.50 0.13
N ALA A 164 -14.69 -11.42 0.74
CA ALA A 164 -13.79 -10.40 0.20
C ALA A 164 -14.28 -9.63 -1.04
N LEU A 165 -15.28 -10.10 -1.77
CA LEU A 165 -15.68 -9.56 -3.07
C LEU A 165 -17.10 -8.97 -3.11
N SER A 166 -18.06 -9.54 -2.41
CA SER A 166 -19.48 -9.16 -2.52
C SER A 166 -19.79 -7.70 -2.13
N ALA A 167 -18.93 -7.07 -1.34
CA ALA A 167 -19.05 -5.65 -1.00
C ALA A 167 -18.41 -4.70 -2.01
N LEU A 168 -17.66 -5.20 -2.98
CA LEU A 168 -16.99 -4.35 -3.95
C LEU A 168 -18.00 -3.72 -4.93
N THR A 169 -17.76 -2.48 -5.26
CA THR A 169 -18.53 -1.74 -6.25
C THR A 169 -17.61 -1.25 -7.37
N PRO A 170 -18.17 -0.89 -8.55
CA PRO A 170 -17.39 -0.24 -9.60
C PRO A 170 -16.63 1.00 -9.10
N LEU A 171 -15.48 1.30 -9.69
CA LEU A 171 -14.64 2.45 -9.30
C LEU A 171 -15.43 3.78 -9.28
N SER A 172 -16.37 3.98 -10.22
CA SER A 172 -17.23 5.17 -10.25
C SER A 172 -18.01 5.36 -8.95
N LYS A 173 -18.59 4.27 -8.43
CA LYS A 173 -19.33 4.28 -7.16
C LYS A 173 -18.44 4.50 -5.96
N MET A 174 -17.23 3.93 -5.97
CA MET A 174 -16.23 4.21 -4.91
C MET A 174 -15.87 5.71 -4.92
N LYS A 175 -15.63 6.30 -6.09
CA LYS A 175 -15.37 7.74 -6.24
C LYS A 175 -16.52 8.60 -5.77
N GLU A 176 -17.75 8.22 -6.07
CA GLU A 176 -18.95 8.91 -5.57
C GLU A 176 -19.00 8.90 -4.04
N LYS A 177 -18.77 7.74 -3.40
CA LYS A 177 -18.74 7.61 -1.94
C LYS A 177 -17.63 8.45 -1.30
N ILE A 178 -16.44 8.46 -1.90
CA ILE A 178 -15.31 9.30 -1.46
C ILE A 178 -15.67 10.79 -1.55
N LYS A 179 -16.20 11.23 -2.69
CA LYS A 179 -16.63 12.63 -2.89
C LYS A 179 -17.77 13.06 -1.96
N ALA A 180 -18.62 12.12 -1.55
CA ALA A 180 -19.68 12.37 -0.58
C ALA A 180 -19.16 12.49 0.87
N GLY A 181 -17.84 12.44 1.10
CA GLY A 181 -17.23 12.63 2.41
C GLY A 181 -17.10 11.32 3.21
N TRP A 182 -16.76 10.21 2.55
CA TRP A 182 -16.47 8.97 3.28
C TRP A 182 -15.32 9.18 4.27
N GLU A 183 -15.61 9.04 5.55
CA GLU A 183 -14.68 9.35 6.63
C GLU A 183 -13.45 8.43 6.61
N LYS A 184 -12.29 9.02 6.91
CA LYS A 184 -11.05 8.29 7.17
C LYS A 184 -10.99 7.82 8.62
N ILE A 185 -10.24 6.74 8.87
CA ILE A 185 -9.88 6.35 10.23
C ILE A 185 -8.94 7.42 10.81
N PRO A 186 -9.25 8.00 12.01
CA PRO A 186 -8.38 9.00 12.62
C PRO A 186 -6.97 8.46 12.89
N GLY A 187 -5.95 9.25 12.62
CA GLY A 187 -4.59 8.96 13.04
C GLY A 187 -4.38 9.30 14.53
N LYS A 188 -3.35 8.70 15.16
CA LYS A 188 -2.92 9.20 16.48
C LYS A 188 -2.41 10.62 16.31
N GLY A 189 -3.13 11.60 16.84
CA GLY A 189 -2.79 13.04 16.81
C GLY A 189 -3.68 13.89 15.91
N ASP A 190 -4.79 13.37 15.44
CA ASP A 190 -5.82 14.14 14.71
C ASP A 190 -6.88 14.78 15.64
N ASP A 191 -6.70 14.68 16.98
CA ASP A 191 -7.58 15.28 18.01
C ASP A 191 -7.13 16.69 18.38
#